data_a242f1b126c02953976437b8669cb196
#
_entry.id   a242f1b126c02953976437b8669cb196
#
_cell.length_a   1.000
_cell.length_b   1.000
_cell.length_c   1.000
_cell.angle_alpha   90.00
_cell.angle_beta   90.00
_cell.angle_gamma   90.00
#
_symmetry.space_group_name_H-M   'P 1'
#
loop_
_entity.id
_entity.type
_entity.pdbx_description
1 polymer ?
#
loop_
_entity_poly.entity_id
_entity_poly.type
_entity_poly.pdbx_seq_one_letter_code
_entity_poly.pdbx_strand_id
1 'polypeptide(L)'
;PTILVLLFLFNPLFYSYVGSRFFAGVYWRLFWMLPVSFTAAYVVVWLVCRWKKQVVRIVVLVAALGAIALSGQKIYSKATFTEAENEYKLPQAALDVADILAGAGVSWKVRSVVPNELLCYIRQYRCDIGLFYGRNVGGFISGIGDDEVAMYQQMCHENPDMTVVTDIAKRNQVVFLCFNHTEQEIPDAMKPYGYHYYKETGDYVIYMLGEE
;
A
#
# COMPACT_ATOMS: atom_id res chain seq x y z
N PRO A 1 -5.54 15.76 29.40
CA PRO A 1 -4.83 14.64 28.74
C PRO A 1 -4.19 15.06 27.42
N THR A 2 -4.92 15.73 26.51
CA THR A 2 -4.43 16.14 25.18
C THR A 2 -3.17 17.01 25.23
N ILE A 3 -3.12 17.97 26.17
CA ILE A 3 -1.94 18.84 26.37
C ILE A 3 -0.70 18.03 26.76
N LEU A 4 -0.85 17.03 27.62
CA LEU A 4 0.26 16.15 27.99
C LEU A 4 0.77 15.35 26.79
N VAL A 5 -0.14 14.82 25.97
CA VAL A 5 0.22 14.07 24.76
C VAL A 5 0.97 14.99 23.78
N LEU A 6 0.49 16.22 23.58
CA LEU A 6 1.16 17.22 22.74
C LEU A 6 2.56 17.57 23.27
N LEU A 7 2.70 17.81 24.59
CA LEU A 7 3.99 18.08 25.21
C LEU A 7 4.98 16.91 25.00
N PHE A 8 4.52 15.66 25.06
CA PHE A 8 5.36 14.52 24.75
C PHE A 8 5.74 14.45 23.27
N LEU A 9 4.75 14.58 22.36
CA LEU A 9 4.99 14.47 20.93
C LEU A 9 5.87 15.58 20.36
N PHE A 10 5.77 16.80 20.87
CA PHE A 10 6.59 17.94 20.42
C PHE A 10 7.87 18.12 21.23
N ASN A 11 8.15 17.24 22.21
CA ASN A 11 9.38 17.32 22.99
C ASN A 11 10.56 16.74 22.17
N PRO A 12 11.58 17.55 21.87
CA PRO A 12 12.75 17.10 21.10
C PRO A 12 13.54 15.99 21.80
N LEU A 13 13.55 15.96 23.11
CA LEU A 13 14.20 14.87 23.87
C LEU A 13 13.44 13.57 23.72
N PHE A 14 12.10 13.61 23.78
CA PHE A 14 11.29 12.44 23.54
C PHE A 14 11.51 11.90 22.12
N TYR A 15 11.55 12.76 21.13
CA TYR A 15 11.87 12.34 19.77
C TYR A 15 13.26 11.73 19.66
N SER A 16 14.29 12.35 20.22
CA SER A 16 15.67 11.86 20.12
C SER A 16 15.88 10.49 20.77
N TYR A 17 15.32 10.28 21.96
CA TYR A 17 15.56 9.06 22.74
C TYR A 17 14.56 7.93 22.43
N VAL A 18 13.32 8.27 22.15
CA VAL A 18 12.23 7.29 21.98
C VAL A 18 11.74 7.28 20.52
N GLY A 19 11.43 8.46 19.98
CA GLY A 19 10.84 8.59 18.66
C GLY A 19 11.74 8.04 17.55
N SER A 20 13.02 8.44 17.53
CA SER A 20 13.99 7.99 16.54
C SER A 20 14.32 6.49 16.65
N ARG A 21 14.29 5.94 17.86
CA ARG A 21 14.70 4.55 18.12
C ARG A 21 13.58 3.55 17.90
N PHE A 22 12.35 3.88 18.26
CA PHE A 22 11.21 2.96 18.21
C PHE A 22 10.19 3.29 17.11
N PHE A 23 10.16 4.53 16.64
CA PHE A 23 9.11 5.03 15.74
C PHE A 23 9.65 5.79 14.53
N ALA A 24 10.95 5.71 14.20
CA ALA A 24 11.61 6.56 13.20
C ALA A 24 10.78 6.79 11.92
N GLY A 25 10.36 5.72 11.25
CA GLY A 25 9.57 5.80 10.00
C GLY A 25 8.07 6.04 10.20
N VAL A 26 7.56 5.95 11.42
CA VAL A 26 6.12 5.98 11.70
C VAL A 26 5.72 6.94 12.83
N TYR A 27 6.65 7.81 13.24
CA TYR A 27 6.45 8.76 14.34
C TYR A 27 5.20 9.64 14.16
N TRP A 28 4.90 10.01 12.92
CA TRP A 28 3.70 10.77 12.56
C TRP A 28 2.40 10.05 12.94
N ARG A 29 2.39 8.71 13.05
CA ARG A 29 1.21 7.93 13.46
C ARG A 29 0.84 8.17 14.93
N LEU A 30 1.78 8.61 15.76
CA LEU A 30 1.49 8.96 17.14
C LEU A 30 0.52 10.14 17.25
N PHE A 31 0.44 11.00 16.23
CA PHE A 31 -0.56 12.07 16.16
C PHE A 31 -1.99 11.53 16.03
N TRP A 32 -2.18 10.31 15.58
CA TRP A 32 -3.51 9.66 15.55
C TRP A 32 -4.01 9.32 16.96
N MET A 33 -3.13 9.26 17.95
CA MET A 33 -3.51 9.10 19.35
C MET A 33 -4.16 10.37 19.94
N LEU A 34 -4.03 11.52 19.27
CA LEU A 34 -4.68 12.75 19.70
C LEU A 34 -6.20 12.58 19.53
N PRO A 35 -6.98 12.79 20.59
CA PRO A 35 -8.42 12.65 20.55
C PRO A 35 -9.08 13.90 19.90
N VAL A 36 -8.69 14.22 18.66
CA VAL A 36 -9.11 15.45 17.96
C VAL A 36 -10.61 15.53 17.85
N SER A 37 -11.25 14.43 17.44
CA SER A 37 -12.72 14.37 17.27
C SER A 37 -13.45 14.57 18.60
N PHE A 38 -12.96 13.94 19.67
CA PHE A 38 -13.55 14.12 21.02
C PHE A 38 -13.33 15.52 21.54
N THR A 39 -12.16 16.11 21.33
CA THR A 39 -11.84 17.48 21.72
C THR A 39 -12.72 18.47 20.96
N ALA A 40 -12.89 18.30 19.66
CA ALA A 40 -13.76 19.13 18.85
C ALA A 40 -15.22 19.04 19.31
N ALA A 41 -15.74 17.84 19.52
CA ALA A 41 -17.09 17.63 20.04
C ALA A 41 -17.29 18.28 21.41
N TYR A 42 -16.33 18.11 22.32
CA TYR A 42 -16.37 18.75 23.63
C TYR A 42 -16.42 20.28 23.53
N VAL A 43 -15.57 20.89 22.69
CA VAL A 43 -15.54 22.34 22.48
C VAL A 43 -16.86 22.85 21.92
N VAL A 44 -17.45 22.15 20.95
CA VAL A 44 -18.76 22.50 20.37
C VAL A 44 -19.84 22.45 21.44
N VAL A 45 -19.92 21.36 22.21
CA VAL A 45 -20.90 21.22 23.30
C VAL A 45 -20.71 22.31 24.35
N TRP A 46 -19.46 22.56 24.77
CA TRP A 46 -19.16 23.62 25.73
C TRP A 46 -19.57 24.99 25.22
N LEU A 47 -19.28 25.34 23.96
CA LEU A 47 -19.69 26.60 23.35
C LEU A 47 -21.23 26.75 23.31
N VAL A 48 -21.95 25.69 22.91
CA VAL A 48 -23.43 25.69 22.87
C VAL A 48 -24.01 25.86 24.28
N CYS A 49 -23.48 25.13 25.26
CA CYS A 49 -24.00 25.18 26.63
C CYS A 49 -23.65 26.49 27.37
N ARG A 50 -22.66 27.25 26.93
CA ARG A 50 -22.27 28.54 27.54
C ARG A 50 -23.38 29.59 27.45
N TRP A 51 -24.25 29.55 26.45
CA TRP A 51 -25.28 30.53 26.21
C TRP A 51 -26.61 30.15 26.87
N LYS A 52 -27.26 31.14 27.53
CA LYS A 52 -28.58 30.91 28.20
C LYS A 52 -29.75 30.93 27.21
N LYS A 53 -29.65 31.75 26.13
CA LYS A 53 -30.74 31.92 25.14
C LYS A 53 -30.71 30.76 24.15
N GLN A 54 -31.84 30.06 23.99
CA GLN A 54 -31.97 28.89 23.12
C GLN A 54 -31.67 29.21 21.65
N VAL A 55 -32.12 30.38 21.16
CA VAL A 55 -31.83 30.81 19.79
C VAL A 55 -30.30 30.89 19.53
N VAL A 56 -29.56 31.47 20.49
CA VAL A 56 -28.10 31.57 20.36
C VAL A 56 -27.44 30.19 20.36
N ARG A 57 -27.92 29.25 21.16
CA ARG A 57 -27.44 27.85 21.15
C ARG A 57 -27.61 27.22 19.78
N ILE A 58 -28.78 27.37 19.17
CA ILE A 58 -29.05 26.80 17.84
C ILE A 58 -28.13 27.43 16.79
N VAL A 59 -27.97 28.75 16.80
CA VAL A 59 -27.10 29.45 15.87
C VAL A 59 -25.66 29.00 16.01
N VAL A 60 -25.13 28.88 17.24
CA VAL A 60 -23.76 28.41 17.49
C VAL A 60 -23.60 26.96 17.04
N LEU A 61 -24.58 26.10 17.30
CA LEU A 61 -24.53 24.71 16.85
C LEU A 61 -24.51 24.60 15.32
N VAL A 62 -25.39 25.31 14.63
CA VAL A 62 -25.47 25.32 13.16
C VAL A 62 -24.19 25.90 12.56
N ALA A 63 -23.63 26.97 13.13
CA ALA A 63 -22.36 27.53 12.69
C ALA A 63 -21.20 26.56 12.87
N ALA A 64 -21.13 25.86 14.01
CA ALA A 64 -20.08 24.85 14.25
C ALA A 64 -20.21 23.66 13.31
N LEU A 65 -21.41 23.14 13.09
CA LEU A 65 -21.65 22.06 12.12
C LEU A 65 -21.33 22.50 10.69
N GLY A 66 -21.69 23.72 10.32
CA GLY A 66 -21.35 24.32 9.04
C GLY A 66 -19.82 24.44 8.85
N ALA A 67 -19.10 24.90 9.86
CA ALA A 67 -17.65 25.00 9.82
C ALA A 67 -16.99 23.62 9.65
N ILE A 68 -17.47 22.60 10.36
CA ILE A 68 -16.99 21.21 10.21
C ILE A 68 -17.28 20.69 8.80
N ALA A 69 -18.48 20.91 8.29
CA ALA A 69 -18.86 20.47 6.94
C ALA A 69 -18.03 21.16 5.85
N LEU A 70 -17.74 22.46 6.01
CA LEU A 70 -16.91 23.21 5.05
C LEU A 70 -15.43 22.87 5.13
N SER A 71 -14.93 22.51 6.32
CA SER A 71 -13.53 22.08 6.49
C SER A 71 -13.28 20.63 6.05
N GLY A 72 -14.34 19.81 5.95
CA GLY A 72 -14.27 18.44 5.49
C GLY A 72 -13.97 18.34 3.99
N GLN A 73 -13.23 17.30 3.59
CA GLN A 73 -13.08 16.98 2.18
C GLN A 73 -14.40 16.47 1.60
N LYS A 74 -14.73 16.90 0.39
CA LYS A 74 -15.93 16.43 -0.34
C LYS A 74 -15.70 14.99 -0.86
N ILE A 75 -15.58 14.03 0.04
CA ILE A 75 -15.28 12.63 -0.29
C ILE A 75 -16.35 12.08 -1.24
N TYR A 76 -17.62 12.30 -0.93
CA TYR A 76 -18.74 11.78 -1.74
C TYR A 76 -18.85 12.37 -3.14
N SER A 77 -18.37 13.60 -3.38
CA SER A 77 -18.38 14.20 -4.72
C SER A 77 -17.29 13.67 -5.65
N LYS A 78 -16.29 13.00 -5.08
CA LYS A 78 -15.18 12.38 -5.81
C LYS A 78 -15.23 10.84 -5.77
N ALA A 79 -16.14 10.28 -4.98
CA ALA A 79 -16.29 8.84 -4.89
C ALA A 79 -17.03 8.32 -6.12
N THR A 80 -16.39 7.45 -6.85
CA THR A 80 -17.01 6.60 -7.87
C THR A 80 -17.44 5.30 -7.19
N PHE A 81 -18.74 5.02 -7.25
CA PHE A 81 -19.29 3.76 -6.75
C PHE A 81 -19.42 2.82 -7.95
N THR A 82 -18.57 1.82 -8.02
CA THR A 82 -18.66 0.74 -9.01
C THR A 82 -19.13 -0.53 -8.32
N GLU A 83 -19.89 -1.34 -9.02
CA GLU A 83 -20.23 -2.67 -8.56
C GLU A 83 -18.95 -3.51 -8.48
N ALA A 84 -18.80 -4.29 -7.42
CA ALA A 84 -17.62 -5.13 -7.25
C ALA A 84 -17.71 -6.34 -8.19
N GLU A 85 -16.65 -6.61 -8.95
CA GLU A 85 -16.58 -7.73 -9.90
C GLU A 85 -16.58 -9.10 -9.21
N ASN A 86 -16.16 -9.14 -7.93
CA ASN A 86 -16.07 -10.37 -7.15
C ASN A 86 -16.36 -10.09 -5.66
N GLU A 87 -16.54 -11.15 -4.88
CA GLU A 87 -16.84 -11.09 -3.45
C GLU A 87 -15.73 -10.45 -2.61
N TYR A 88 -14.48 -10.51 -3.07
CA TYR A 88 -13.30 -9.95 -2.40
C TYR A 88 -13.16 -8.45 -2.62
N LYS A 89 -13.87 -7.87 -3.59
CA LYS A 89 -13.77 -6.44 -3.98
C LYS A 89 -12.34 -6.05 -4.37
N LEU A 90 -11.64 -6.97 -5.00
CA LEU A 90 -10.28 -6.81 -5.52
C LEU A 90 -10.32 -6.84 -7.06
N PRO A 91 -9.31 -6.26 -7.76
CA PRO A 91 -9.19 -6.41 -9.20
C PRO A 91 -9.14 -7.89 -9.59
N GLN A 92 -9.96 -8.32 -10.56
CA GLN A 92 -10.03 -9.71 -10.98
C GLN A 92 -8.67 -10.27 -11.44
N ALA A 93 -7.88 -9.44 -12.16
CA ALA A 93 -6.53 -9.81 -12.58
C ALA A 93 -5.61 -10.22 -11.41
N ALA A 94 -5.75 -9.58 -10.25
CA ALA A 94 -4.96 -9.94 -9.08
C ALA A 94 -5.33 -11.31 -8.51
N LEU A 95 -6.62 -11.67 -8.57
CA LEU A 95 -7.09 -12.99 -8.16
C LEU A 95 -6.57 -14.06 -9.14
N ASP A 96 -6.74 -13.82 -10.43
CA ASP A 96 -6.34 -14.75 -11.48
C ASP A 96 -4.85 -15.04 -11.45
N VAL A 97 -4.00 -13.99 -11.35
CA VAL A 97 -2.54 -14.15 -11.20
C VAL A 97 -2.21 -14.91 -9.92
N ALA A 98 -2.85 -14.57 -8.80
CA ALA A 98 -2.61 -15.25 -7.53
C ALA A 98 -2.99 -16.75 -7.60
N ASP A 99 -4.11 -17.09 -8.23
CA ASP A 99 -4.56 -18.47 -8.37
C ASP A 99 -3.66 -19.28 -9.32
N ILE A 100 -3.14 -18.64 -10.40
CA ILE A 100 -2.15 -19.26 -11.28
C ILE A 100 -0.86 -19.57 -10.50
N LEU A 101 -0.34 -18.61 -9.76
CA LEU A 101 0.88 -18.78 -8.95
C LEU A 101 0.69 -19.86 -7.89
N ALA A 102 -0.44 -19.87 -7.20
CA ALA A 102 -0.77 -20.89 -6.20
C ALA A 102 -0.91 -22.28 -6.82
N GLY A 103 -1.57 -22.38 -7.99
CA GLY A 103 -1.71 -23.63 -8.75
C GLY A 103 -0.38 -24.20 -9.24
N ALA A 104 0.61 -23.33 -9.45
CA ALA A 104 1.99 -23.70 -9.80
C ALA A 104 2.83 -24.16 -8.58
N GLY A 105 2.25 -24.21 -7.38
CA GLY A 105 2.94 -24.61 -6.16
C GLY A 105 3.80 -23.50 -5.55
N VAL A 106 3.60 -22.25 -5.95
CA VAL A 106 4.24 -21.10 -5.30
C VAL A 106 3.83 -21.06 -3.85
N SER A 107 4.81 -21.00 -2.98
CA SER A 107 4.63 -20.90 -1.53
C SER A 107 5.54 -19.79 -1.00
N TRP A 108 5.45 -19.51 0.28
CA TRP A 108 6.36 -18.55 0.90
C TRP A 108 7.87 -18.87 0.71
N LYS A 109 8.21 -20.11 0.34
CA LYS A 109 9.57 -20.55 0.00
C LYS A 109 9.94 -20.35 -1.48
N VAL A 110 8.93 -20.32 -2.35
CA VAL A 110 9.12 -20.15 -3.80
C VAL A 110 8.72 -18.72 -4.14
N ARG A 111 9.74 -17.90 -4.39
CA ARG A 111 9.53 -16.47 -4.60
C ARG A 111 9.02 -16.17 -6.00
N SER A 112 8.13 -15.18 -6.08
CA SER A 112 7.64 -14.60 -7.31
C SER A 112 7.81 -13.08 -7.32
N VAL A 113 8.00 -12.53 -8.49
CA VAL A 113 7.97 -11.09 -8.75
C VAL A 113 6.69 -10.79 -9.51
N VAL A 114 5.97 -9.80 -9.06
CA VAL A 114 4.73 -9.35 -9.69
C VAL A 114 4.74 -7.83 -9.86
N PRO A 115 4.01 -7.27 -10.84
CA PRO A 115 3.89 -5.84 -11.01
C PRO A 115 3.36 -5.15 -9.77
N ASN A 116 3.78 -3.89 -9.58
CA ASN A 116 3.50 -3.13 -8.37
C ASN A 116 2.00 -2.92 -8.11
N GLU A 117 1.21 -2.78 -9.17
CA GLU A 117 -0.24 -2.60 -9.10
C GLU A 117 -0.97 -3.84 -8.53
N LEU A 118 -0.44 -5.04 -8.73
CA LEU A 118 -1.02 -6.29 -8.20
C LEU A 118 -0.54 -6.63 -6.79
N LEU A 119 0.63 -6.12 -6.40
CA LEU A 119 1.37 -6.51 -5.21
C LEU A 119 0.53 -6.49 -3.91
N CYS A 120 -0.20 -5.39 -3.69
CA CYS A 120 -1.01 -5.22 -2.49
C CYS A 120 -2.26 -6.11 -2.51
N TYR A 121 -2.85 -6.31 -3.67
CA TYR A 121 -4.07 -7.08 -3.83
C TYR A 121 -3.82 -8.58 -3.70
N ILE A 122 -2.73 -9.10 -4.28
CA ILE A 122 -2.32 -10.50 -4.12
C ILE A 122 -2.11 -10.81 -2.63
N ARG A 123 -1.43 -9.92 -1.88
CA ARG A 123 -1.26 -10.12 -0.43
C ARG A 123 -2.55 -10.03 0.39
N GLN A 124 -3.55 -9.29 -0.08
CA GLN A 124 -4.87 -9.25 0.57
C GLN A 124 -5.66 -10.52 0.31
N TYR A 125 -5.53 -11.08 -0.90
CA TYR A 125 -6.24 -12.28 -1.30
C TYR A 125 -5.59 -13.54 -0.75
N ARG A 126 -4.25 -13.67 -0.90
CA ARG A 126 -3.49 -14.86 -0.47
C ARG A 126 -2.21 -14.48 0.27
N CYS A 127 -2.08 -14.96 1.49
CA CYS A 127 -0.87 -14.74 2.30
C CYS A 127 0.21 -15.83 2.12
N ASP A 128 -0.11 -16.93 1.45
CA ASP A 128 0.76 -18.08 1.23
C ASP A 128 1.71 -17.91 0.02
N ILE A 129 1.46 -16.92 -0.85
CA ILE A 129 2.31 -16.62 -2.00
C ILE A 129 3.55 -15.84 -1.56
N GLY A 130 4.73 -16.38 -1.84
CA GLY A 130 6.02 -15.72 -1.58
C GLY A 130 6.32 -14.64 -2.61
N LEU A 131 6.14 -13.37 -2.27
CA LEU A 131 6.54 -12.26 -3.12
C LEU A 131 7.96 -11.82 -2.76
N PHE A 132 8.81 -11.58 -3.78
CA PHE A 132 10.21 -11.19 -3.60
C PHE A 132 10.34 -9.86 -2.89
N TYR A 133 9.49 -8.88 -3.23
CA TYR A 133 9.40 -7.60 -2.55
C TYR A 133 7.96 -7.31 -2.10
N GLY A 134 7.80 -6.33 -1.23
CA GLY A 134 6.51 -5.87 -0.74
C GLY A 134 6.33 -4.37 -0.99
N ARG A 135 5.18 -3.82 -0.63
CA ARG A 135 4.85 -2.38 -0.77
C ARG A 135 5.85 -1.44 -0.08
N ASN A 136 6.70 -1.96 0.79
CA ASN A 136 7.71 -1.21 1.52
C ASN A 136 8.90 -0.79 0.64
N VAL A 137 9.10 -1.41 -0.52
CA VAL A 137 10.21 -1.11 -1.44
C VAL A 137 10.16 0.33 -1.97
N GLY A 138 8.95 0.86 -2.23
CA GLY A 138 8.76 2.26 -2.59
C GLY A 138 8.60 3.21 -1.39
N GLY A 139 8.81 2.74 -0.15
CA GLY A 139 8.53 3.47 1.08
C GLY A 139 9.77 3.79 1.91
N PHE A 140 9.55 4.29 3.14
CA PHE A 140 10.58 4.78 4.05
C PHE A 140 11.03 3.74 5.09
N ILE A 141 10.89 2.45 4.84
CA ILE A 141 11.21 1.42 5.82
C ILE A 141 12.65 0.96 5.61
N SER A 142 13.46 1.06 6.66
CA SER A 142 14.81 0.49 6.70
C SER A 142 14.76 -1.04 6.67
N GLY A 143 15.77 -1.67 6.08
CA GLY A 143 15.89 -3.14 6.04
C GLY A 143 15.39 -3.79 4.75
N ILE A 144 15.26 -3.00 3.69
CA ILE A 144 15.05 -3.50 2.33
C ILE A 144 16.42 -3.72 1.71
N GLY A 145 16.61 -4.86 1.03
CA GLY A 145 17.84 -5.15 0.31
C GLY A 145 17.97 -4.35 -0.98
N ASP A 146 19.21 -4.12 -1.41
CA ASP A 146 19.51 -3.40 -2.66
C ASP A 146 18.89 -4.11 -3.86
N ASP A 147 18.87 -5.44 -3.85
CA ASP A 147 18.28 -6.26 -4.91
C ASP A 147 16.75 -6.08 -5.02
N GLU A 148 16.05 -5.96 -3.89
CA GLU A 148 14.61 -5.72 -3.90
C GLU A 148 14.27 -4.33 -4.46
N VAL A 149 15.10 -3.32 -4.11
CA VAL A 149 14.96 -1.96 -4.65
C VAL A 149 15.24 -1.93 -6.15
N ALA A 150 16.33 -2.56 -6.58
CA ALA A 150 16.70 -2.61 -7.99
C ALA A 150 15.66 -3.37 -8.82
N MET A 151 15.16 -4.52 -8.33
CA MET A 151 14.08 -5.26 -8.99
C MET A 151 12.82 -4.41 -9.13
N TYR A 152 12.40 -3.76 -8.03
CA TYR A 152 11.22 -2.90 -8.05
C TYR A 152 11.37 -1.77 -9.07
N GLN A 153 12.54 -1.12 -9.14
CA GLN A 153 12.80 -0.07 -10.11
C GLN A 153 12.64 -0.60 -11.55
N GLN A 154 13.21 -1.77 -11.85
CA GLN A 154 13.06 -2.39 -13.17
C GLN A 154 11.59 -2.72 -13.48
N MET A 155 10.85 -3.25 -12.53
CA MET A 155 9.43 -3.57 -12.71
C MET A 155 8.52 -2.35 -12.87
N CYS A 156 9.00 -1.14 -12.55
CA CYS A 156 8.29 0.12 -12.79
C CYS A 156 8.65 0.77 -14.14
N HIS A 157 9.61 0.24 -14.90
CA HIS A 157 9.98 0.76 -16.20
C HIS A 157 9.14 0.13 -17.32
N GLU A 158 8.82 0.92 -18.34
CA GLU A 158 8.19 0.43 -19.58
C GLU A 158 9.11 -0.55 -20.31
N ASN A 159 10.42 -0.30 -20.30
CA ASN A 159 11.47 -1.12 -20.90
C ASN A 159 12.41 -1.63 -19.79
N PRO A 160 12.08 -2.71 -19.07
CA PRO A 160 12.94 -3.27 -18.04
C PRO A 160 14.19 -3.95 -18.67
N ASP A 161 15.35 -3.74 -18.07
CA ASP A 161 16.55 -4.46 -18.46
C ASP A 161 16.45 -5.93 -17.99
N MET A 162 16.13 -6.82 -18.94
CA MET A 162 15.92 -8.24 -18.64
C MET A 162 17.17 -8.92 -18.11
N THR A 163 18.37 -8.44 -18.46
CA THR A 163 19.61 -8.97 -17.88
C THR A 163 19.67 -8.70 -16.39
N VAL A 164 19.39 -7.46 -15.99
CA VAL A 164 19.36 -7.06 -14.57
C VAL A 164 18.25 -7.80 -13.82
N VAL A 165 17.02 -7.83 -14.38
CA VAL A 165 15.88 -8.52 -13.78
C VAL A 165 16.18 -9.99 -13.53
N THR A 166 16.70 -10.69 -14.54
CA THR A 166 16.91 -12.14 -14.44
C THR A 166 18.13 -12.50 -13.60
N ASP A 167 19.18 -11.67 -13.59
CA ASP A 167 20.33 -11.86 -12.70
C ASP A 167 19.94 -11.71 -11.22
N ILE A 168 19.16 -10.67 -10.89
CA ILE A 168 18.63 -10.49 -9.54
C ILE A 168 17.70 -11.64 -9.18
N ALA A 169 16.82 -12.03 -10.09
CA ALA A 169 15.85 -13.09 -9.87
C ALA A 169 16.54 -14.45 -9.59
N LYS A 170 17.52 -14.83 -10.39
CA LYS A 170 18.30 -16.07 -10.20
C LYS A 170 19.06 -16.07 -8.89
N ARG A 171 19.78 -14.99 -8.58
CA ARG A 171 20.56 -14.83 -7.35
C ARG A 171 19.68 -14.96 -6.10
N ASN A 172 18.42 -14.51 -6.18
CA ASN A 172 17.47 -14.52 -5.09
C ASN A 172 16.46 -15.67 -5.15
N GLN A 173 16.67 -16.65 -6.03
CA GLN A 173 15.82 -17.84 -6.17
C GLN A 173 14.35 -17.49 -6.48
N VAL A 174 14.14 -16.47 -7.31
CA VAL A 174 12.83 -16.12 -7.84
C VAL A 174 12.52 -17.08 -8.98
N VAL A 175 11.44 -17.82 -8.83
CA VAL A 175 11.02 -18.85 -9.80
C VAL A 175 10.07 -18.26 -10.83
N PHE A 176 9.20 -17.33 -10.44
CA PHE A 176 8.20 -16.78 -11.31
C PHE A 176 8.37 -15.27 -11.49
N LEU A 177 8.34 -14.82 -12.74
CA LEU A 177 8.30 -13.42 -13.14
C LEU A 177 6.95 -13.14 -13.82
N CYS A 178 6.19 -12.20 -13.30
CA CYS A 178 4.94 -11.75 -13.88
C CYS A 178 5.13 -10.31 -14.39
N PHE A 179 4.71 -10.04 -15.62
CA PHE A 179 4.79 -8.73 -16.24
C PHE A 179 3.43 -8.31 -16.78
N ASN A 180 3.21 -7.01 -16.86
CA ASN A 180 2.08 -6.44 -17.58
C ASN A 180 2.53 -6.17 -19.02
N HIS A 181 2.12 -7.02 -19.96
CA HIS A 181 2.56 -6.93 -21.36
C HIS A 181 1.93 -5.77 -22.15
N THR A 182 0.93 -5.09 -21.60
CA THR A 182 0.37 -3.88 -22.20
C THR A 182 1.12 -2.61 -21.80
N GLU A 183 1.80 -2.62 -20.66
CA GLU A 183 2.55 -1.49 -20.13
C GLU A 183 4.07 -1.65 -20.24
N GLN A 184 4.54 -2.89 -20.47
CA GLN A 184 5.96 -3.21 -20.50
C GLN A 184 6.34 -3.88 -21.83
N GLU A 185 7.44 -3.44 -22.42
CA GLU A 185 8.05 -4.08 -23.57
C GLU A 185 8.91 -5.26 -23.10
N ILE A 186 8.40 -6.47 -23.26
CA ILE A 186 9.05 -7.71 -22.89
C ILE A 186 9.55 -8.42 -24.14
N PRO A 187 10.79 -8.98 -24.14
CA PRO A 187 11.27 -9.76 -25.28
C PRO A 187 10.35 -10.95 -25.59
N ASP A 188 10.10 -11.20 -26.88
CA ASP A 188 9.31 -12.36 -27.35
C ASP A 188 9.87 -13.70 -26.85
N ALA A 189 11.17 -13.78 -26.58
CA ALA A 189 11.84 -14.98 -26.10
C ALA A 189 12.55 -14.73 -24.78
N MET A 190 12.06 -15.31 -23.71
CA MET A 190 12.69 -15.28 -22.37
C MET A 190 13.67 -16.45 -22.15
N LYS A 191 13.73 -17.43 -23.06
CA LYS A 191 14.69 -18.58 -23.00
C LYS A 191 16.16 -18.18 -22.84
N PRO A 192 16.70 -17.17 -23.55
CA PRO A 192 18.10 -16.77 -23.35
C PRO A 192 18.42 -16.33 -21.92
N TYR A 193 17.39 -15.87 -21.19
CA TYR A 193 17.49 -15.45 -19.81
C TYR A 193 17.23 -16.58 -18.80
N GLY A 194 16.88 -17.80 -19.30
CA GLY A 194 16.61 -18.98 -18.48
C GLY A 194 15.19 -19.05 -17.93
N TYR A 195 14.28 -18.29 -18.51
CA TYR A 195 12.86 -18.32 -18.20
C TYR A 195 12.07 -18.76 -19.43
N HIS A 196 11.00 -19.53 -19.23
CA HIS A 196 10.07 -19.92 -20.28
C HIS A 196 8.66 -19.44 -19.97
N TYR A 197 7.87 -19.28 -21.01
CA TYR A 197 6.45 -18.93 -20.88
C TYR A 197 5.72 -20.01 -20.06
N TYR A 198 5.00 -19.57 -19.05
CA TYR A 198 4.22 -20.46 -18.20
C TYR A 198 2.71 -20.31 -18.47
N LYS A 199 2.19 -19.10 -18.30
CA LYS A 199 0.77 -18.80 -18.46
C LYS A 199 0.51 -17.30 -18.62
N GLU A 200 -0.66 -16.99 -19.23
CA GLU A 200 -1.11 -15.62 -19.41
C GLU A 200 -2.54 -15.47 -18.88
N THR A 201 -2.87 -14.31 -18.35
CA THR A 201 -4.23 -13.95 -17.92
C THR A 201 -4.43 -12.44 -18.06
N GLY A 202 -5.44 -12.04 -18.89
CA GLY A 202 -5.69 -10.64 -19.19
C GLY A 202 -4.43 -9.97 -19.75
N ASP A 203 -4.01 -8.89 -19.11
CA ASP A 203 -2.85 -8.10 -19.51
C ASP A 203 -1.54 -8.64 -18.90
N TYR A 204 -1.56 -9.77 -18.20
CA TYR A 204 -0.41 -10.29 -17.45
C TYR A 204 0.11 -11.60 -18.02
N VAL A 205 1.42 -11.64 -18.24
CA VAL A 205 2.17 -12.84 -18.66
C VAL A 205 3.09 -13.30 -17.53
N ILE A 206 3.14 -14.60 -17.32
CA ILE A 206 3.92 -15.24 -16.27
C ILE A 206 4.95 -16.15 -16.90
N TYR A 207 6.21 -15.97 -16.53
CA TYR A 207 7.33 -16.79 -16.91
C TYR A 207 7.84 -17.58 -15.72
N MET A 208 8.32 -18.80 -15.96
CA MET A 208 8.87 -19.69 -14.95
C MET A 208 10.36 -19.98 -15.24
N LEU A 209 11.17 -20.02 -14.18
CA LEU A 209 12.58 -20.40 -14.26
C LEU A 209 12.71 -21.89 -14.57
N GLY A 210 13.57 -22.25 -15.52
CA GLY A 210 13.89 -23.61 -15.87
C GLY A 210 13.87 -23.84 -17.40
N GLU A 211 14.13 -25.09 -17.78
CA GLU A 211 13.96 -25.58 -19.15
C GLU A 211 12.55 -26.12 -19.33
N GLU A 212 12.00 -25.96 -20.53
CA GLU A 212 10.68 -26.56 -20.90
C GLU A 212 10.71 -28.07 -20.75
#